data_c330144f90c0ea098fcfa01da6c632d6
#
_entry.id   c330144f90c0ea098fcfa01da6c632d6
#
_cell.length_a   1.000
_cell.length_b   1.000
_cell.length_c   1.000
_cell.angle_alpha   90.00
_cell.angle_beta   90.00
_cell.angle_gamma   90.00
#
_symmetry.space_group_name_H-M   'P 1'
#
loop_
_entity.id
_entity.type
_entity.pdbx_description
1 polymer ?
#
loop_
_entity_poly.entity_id
_entity_poly.type
_entity_poly.pdbx_seq_one_letter_code
_entity_poly.pdbx_strand_id
1 'polypeptide(L)'
;MNMATDASNFEKMVRIPYQKDHFNPVRTEYSTMLRRQLAQGNNGLTKTKYLTFGIEAESMKQAKPRLIHIEIDLMNNFKRLGVRAKLLNGKERLHLMHDMFHMGDHDRFNFDWKWLPESGLSVKDFIAPTGFAFPKNRIFQMGGMYGSMSYLQITASDLSDQLLKDFLDMESSQIVTMHIQSVDQNKAIKSIKHTITELDRSKIEEQKKAVRSGYDMDI
;
A
#
# COMPACT_ATOMS: atom_id res chain seq x y z
N MET A 1 -10.23 -1.91 -6.83
CA MET A 1 -9.38 -2.16 -8.00
C MET A 1 -9.39 -0.90 -8.84
N ASN A 2 -8.57 0.09 -8.47
CA ASN A 2 -8.31 1.16 -9.42
C ASN A 2 -7.52 0.49 -10.53
N MET A 3 -8.21 0.18 -11.61
CA MET A 3 -7.54 0.04 -12.87
C MET A 3 -6.68 1.29 -13.01
N ALA A 4 -5.37 1.14 -13.17
CA ALA A 4 -4.61 2.15 -13.84
C ALA A 4 -5.47 2.49 -15.05
N THR A 5 -6.10 3.65 -15.01
CA THR A 5 -6.82 4.20 -16.15
C THR A 5 -5.85 4.01 -17.28
N ASP A 6 -6.31 3.28 -18.27
CA ASP A 6 -5.50 2.73 -19.33
C ASP A 6 -4.48 3.77 -19.79
N ALA A 7 -3.24 3.66 -19.29
CA ALA A 7 -2.18 4.62 -19.59
C ALA A 7 -1.99 4.75 -21.09
N SER A 8 -2.39 3.72 -21.86
CA SER A 8 -2.37 3.70 -23.30
C SER A 8 -3.39 4.67 -23.92
N ASN A 9 -4.56 4.84 -23.32
CA ASN A 9 -5.55 5.79 -23.80
C ASN A 9 -5.16 7.22 -23.46
N PHE A 10 -4.58 7.46 -22.25
CA PHE A 10 -4.04 8.77 -21.90
C PHE A 10 -2.82 9.14 -22.75
N GLU A 11 -1.92 8.21 -23.04
CA GLU A 11 -0.81 8.47 -23.96
C GLU A 11 -1.28 8.89 -25.35
N LYS A 12 -2.36 8.31 -25.86
CA LYS A 12 -2.95 8.71 -27.13
C LYS A 12 -3.60 10.08 -27.07
N MET A 13 -4.32 10.40 -25.99
CA MET A 13 -4.97 11.71 -25.79
C MET A 13 -3.99 12.86 -25.63
N VAL A 14 -2.86 12.60 -24.98
CA VAL A 14 -1.84 13.63 -24.68
C VAL A 14 -0.82 13.77 -25.82
N ARG A 15 -0.81 12.84 -26.77
CA ARG A 15 0.13 12.88 -27.89
C ARG A 15 -0.30 13.94 -28.91
N ILE A 16 0.39 15.08 -28.90
CA ILE A 16 0.25 16.09 -29.94
C ILE A 16 1.06 15.65 -31.17
N PRO A 17 0.43 15.49 -32.34
CA PRO A 17 1.12 15.04 -33.54
C PRO A 17 2.14 16.09 -33.99
N TYR A 18 3.30 15.63 -34.46
CA TYR A 18 4.28 16.51 -35.09
C TYR A 18 3.74 17.11 -36.40
N GLN A 19 4.10 18.37 -36.62
CA GLN A 19 3.78 19.09 -37.86
C GLN A 19 5.09 19.54 -38.54
N LYS A 20 4.99 19.90 -39.82
CA LYS A 20 6.12 20.40 -40.59
C LYS A 20 6.44 21.87 -40.27
N ASP A 21 6.68 22.17 -38.98
CA ASP A 21 7.05 23.49 -38.49
C ASP A 21 8.13 23.37 -37.40
N HIS A 22 8.61 24.53 -36.90
CA HIS A 22 9.68 24.59 -35.90
C HIS A 22 9.16 24.44 -34.44
N PHE A 23 7.84 24.23 -34.21
CA PHE A 23 7.25 24.11 -32.87
C PHE A 23 7.22 22.69 -32.30
N ASN A 24 7.80 21.71 -32.96
CA ASN A 24 7.80 20.33 -32.46
C ASN A 24 8.48 20.15 -31.08
N PRO A 25 9.57 20.88 -30.73
CA PRO A 25 10.11 20.85 -29.37
C PRO A 25 9.09 21.30 -28.31
N VAL A 26 8.34 22.38 -28.58
CA VAL A 26 7.30 22.89 -27.68
C VAL A 26 6.16 21.89 -27.52
N ARG A 27 5.74 21.20 -28.61
CA ARG A 27 4.73 20.14 -28.56
C ARG A 27 5.18 18.98 -27.70
N THR A 28 6.46 18.61 -27.78
CA THR A 28 7.06 17.55 -26.97
C THR A 28 7.08 17.93 -25.50
N GLU A 29 7.50 19.14 -25.18
CA GLU A 29 7.54 19.68 -23.81
C GLU A 29 6.13 19.71 -23.22
N TYR A 30 5.16 20.26 -23.94
CA TYR A 30 3.76 20.33 -23.51
C TYR A 30 3.14 18.95 -23.30
N SER A 31 3.38 17.99 -24.19
CA SER A 31 2.94 16.61 -24.04
C SER A 31 3.56 15.95 -22.82
N THR A 32 4.80 16.26 -22.50
CA THR A 32 5.52 15.76 -21.34
C THR A 32 4.94 16.34 -20.04
N MET A 33 4.66 17.63 -20.04
CA MET A 33 4.00 18.34 -18.93
C MET A 33 2.62 17.73 -18.65
N LEU A 34 1.78 17.55 -19.68
CA LEU A 34 0.45 16.95 -19.53
C LEU A 34 0.52 15.52 -19.00
N ARG A 35 1.46 14.70 -19.49
CA ARG A 35 1.69 13.35 -18.95
C ARG A 35 2.02 13.38 -17.47
N ARG A 36 2.88 14.31 -17.05
CA ARG A 36 3.27 14.50 -15.66
C ARG A 36 2.07 14.90 -14.78
N GLN A 37 1.26 15.83 -15.24
CA GLN A 37 0.04 16.24 -14.52
C GLN A 37 -0.99 15.11 -14.40
N LEU A 38 -1.22 14.37 -15.48
CA LEU A 38 -2.13 13.23 -15.46
C LEU A 38 -1.63 12.07 -14.57
N ALA A 39 -0.32 11.89 -14.47
CA ALA A 39 0.27 10.89 -13.57
C ALA A 39 0.11 11.26 -12.09
N GLN A 40 0.02 12.55 -11.76
CA GLN A 40 -0.17 13.04 -10.39
C GLN A 40 -1.62 12.91 -9.89
N GLY A 41 -2.59 12.67 -10.77
CA GLY A 41 -4.01 12.61 -10.39
C GLY A 41 -4.61 13.99 -10.06
N ASN A 42 -5.87 14.02 -9.64
CA ASN A 42 -6.61 15.25 -9.39
C ASN A 42 -6.11 16.04 -8.16
N ASN A 43 -5.46 15.37 -7.23
CA ASN A 43 -4.97 15.94 -5.97
C ASN A 43 -3.48 16.30 -5.98
N GLY A 44 -2.81 16.21 -7.14
CA GLY A 44 -1.38 16.48 -7.26
C GLY A 44 -0.47 15.41 -6.66
N LEU A 45 -1.01 14.31 -6.14
CA LEU A 45 -0.28 13.23 -5.51
C LEU A 45 0.00 12.07 -6.49
N THR A 46 1.19 11.52 -6.43
CA THR A 46 1.55 10.33 -7.22
C THR A 46 1.12 9.06 -6.46
N LYS A 47 0.34 8.21 -7.12
CA LYS A 47 -0.12 6.95 -6.56
C LYS A 47 0.79 5.80 -7.01
N THR A 48 1.58 5.26 -6.09
CA THR A 48 2.45 4.11 -6.35
C THR A 48 1.90 2.88 -5.61
N LYS A 49 1.91 1.73 -6.27
CA LYS A 49 1.41 0.47 -5.70
C LYS A 49 2.55 -0.53 -5.58
N TYR A 50 2.63 -1.18 -4.44
CA TYR A 50 3.62 -2.21 -4.16
C TYR A 50 2.92 -3.51 -3.77
N LEU A 51 3.46 -4.62 -4.22
CA LEU A 51 3.04 -5.95 -3.82
C LEU A 51 4.22 -6.66 -3.18
N THR A 52 4.04 -7.10 -1.95
CA THR A 52 5.01 -7.93 -1.23
C THR A 52 4.37 -9.28 -0.95
N PHE A 53 5.08 -10.36 -1.23
CA PHE A 53 4.64 -11.70 -0.89
C PHE A 53 5.73 -12.44 -0.13
N GLY A 54 5.32 -13.30 0.78
CA GLY A 54 6.19 -14.15 1.57
C GLY A 54 5.69 -15.59 1.54
N ILE A 55 6.61 -16.51 1.75
CA ILE A 55 6.30 -17.94 1.89
C ILE A 55 7.00 -18.50 3.12
N GLU A 56 6.40 -19.50 3.71
CA GLU A 56 7.05 -20.32 4.73
C GLU A 56 7.79 -21.47 4.07
N ALA A 57 9.04 -21.71 4.50
CA ALA A 57 9.85 -22.81 4.07
C ALA A 57 10.88 -23.17 5.15
N GLU A 58 11.23 -24.45 5.23
CA GLU A 58 12.20 -24.97 6.20
C GLU A 58 13.63 -24.48 5.92
N SER A 59 13.94 -24.13 4.67
CA SER A 59 15.27 -23.66 4.27
C SER A 59 15.22 -22.74 3.07
N MET A 60 16.26 -21.88 2.93
CA MET A 60 16.44 -21.02 1.77
C MET A 60 16.56 -21.80 0.46
N LYS A 61 17.08 -23.01 0.51
CA LYS A 61 17.22 -23.88 -0.66
C LYS A 61 15.86 -24.32 -1.22
N GLN A 62 14.88 -24.51 -0.36
CA GLN A 62 13.49 -24.79 -0.75
C GLN A 62 12.71 -23.52 -1.07
N ALA A 63 12.95 -22.42 -0.34
CA ALA A 63 12.24 -21.15 -0.53
C ALA A 63 12.54 -20.52 -1.89
N LYS A 64 13.81 -20.50 -2.31
CA LYS A 64 14.23 -19.78 -3.51
C LYS A 64 13.51 -20.23 -4.79
N PRO A 65 13.39 -21.51 -5.14
CA PRO A 65 12.66 -21.94 -6.33
C PRO A 65 11.17 -21.58 -6.27
N ARG A 66 10.54 -21.72 -5.09
CA ARG A 66 9.12 -21.36 -4.90
C ARG A 66 8.89 -19.86 -5.10
N LEU A 67 9.76 -19.01 -4.56
CA LEU A 67 9.70 -17.56 -4.74
C LEU A 67 9.85 -17.17 -6.21
N ILE A 68 10.80 -17.77 -6.92
CA ILE A 68 11.01 -17.52 -8.36
C ILE A 68 9.76 -17.93 -9.16
N HIS A 69 9.13 -19.04 -8.81
CA HIS A 69 7.91 -19.48 -9.50
C HIS A 69 6.76 -18.48 -9.31
N ILE A 70 6.52 -18.07 -8.07
CA ILE A 70 5.50 -17.05 -7.75
C ILE A 70 5.80 -15.73 -8.47
N GLU A 71 7.06 -15.30 -8.52
CA GLU A 71 7.48 -14.10 -9.24
C GLU A 71 7.11 -14.18 -10.72
N ILE A 72 7.45 -15.29 -11.39
CA ILE A 72 7.15 -15.51 -12.80
C ILE A 72 5.62 -15.48 -13.04
N ASP A 73 4.86 -16.15 -12.20
CA ASP A 73 3.40 -16.20 -12.31
C ASP A 73 2.77 -14.81 -12.13
N LEU A 74 3.22 -14.06 -11.13
CA LEU A 74 2.76 -12.68 -10.89
C LEU A 74 3.11 -11.75 -12.07
N MET A 75 4.34 -11.82 -12.56
CA MET A 75 4.76 -11.00 -13.70
C MET A 75 3.97 -11.32 -14.96
N ASN A 76 3.68 -12.60 -15.22
CA ASN A 76 2.84 -13.03 -16.34
C ASN A 76 1.39 -12.53 -16.18
N ASN A 77 0.84 -12.58 -14.97
CA ASN A 77 -0.50 -12.09 -14.70
C ASN A 77 -0.57 -10.56 -14.87
N PHE A 78 0.39 -9.80 -14.38
CA PHE A 78 0.46 -8.35 -14.62
C PHE A 78 0.57 -8.03 -16.12
N LYS A 79 1.38 -8.78 -16.86
CA LYS A 79 1.48 -8.63 -18.32
C LYS A 79 0.14 -8.89 -19.03
N ARG A 80 -0.60 -9.92 -18.61
CA ARG A 80 -1.95 -10.21 -19.15
C ARG A 80 -2.95 -9.11 -18.86
N LEU A 81 -2.82 -8.44 -17.71
CA LEU A 81 -3.65 -7.29 -17.31
C LEU A 81 -3.20 -5.97 -17.94
N GLY A 82 -2.14 -5.97 -18.76
CA GLY A 82 -1.57 -4.75 -19.33
C GLY A 82 -0.85 -3.86 -18.31
N VAL A 83 -0.57 -4.36 -17.11
CA VAL A 83 0.11 -3.63 -16.04
C VAL A 83 1.61 -3.82 -16.15
N ARG A 84 2.35 -2.71 -16.14
CA ARG A 84 3.82 -2.76 -16.04
C ARG A 84 4.21 -2.94 -14.58
N ALA A 85 4.89 -4.03 -14.28
CA ALA A 85 5.46 -4.29 -12.97
C ALA A 85 6.98 -4.39 -13.06
N LYS A 86 7.68 -4.00 -12.00
CA LYS A 86 9.13 -4.09 -11.87
C LYS A 86 9.46 -4.78 -10.56
N LEU A 87 10.34 -5.76 -10.61
CA LEU A 87 10.90 -6.35 -9.40
C LEU A 87 11.88 -5.38 -8.75
N LEU A 88 11.72 -5.14 -7.45
CA LEU A 88 12.65 -4.32 -6.68
C LEU A 88 13.82 -5.16 -6.20
N ASN A 89 15.04 -4.72 -6.45
CA ASN A 89 16.23 -5.29 -5.82
C ASN A 89 16.36 -4.82 -4.37
N GLY A 90 17.33 -5.37 -3.62
CA GLY A 90 17.51 -5.05 -2.21
C GLY A 90 17.74 -3.57 -1.93
N LYS A 91 18.53 -2.88 -2.75
CA LYS A 91 18.79 -1.44 -2.61
C LYS A 91 17.54 -0.60 -2.90
N GLU A 92 16.80 -0.94 -3.94
CA GLU A 92 15.53 -0.27 -4.29
C GLU A 92 14.48 -0.46 -3.20
N ARG A 93 14.44 -1.65 -2.58
CA ARG A 93 13.55 -1.90 -1.44
C ARG A 93 13.93 -1.06 -0.22
N LEU A 94 15.22 -0.91 0.08
CA LEU A 94 15.69 -0.05 1.15
C LEU A 94 15.38 1.42 0.88
N HIS A 95 15.55 1.86 -0.36
CA HIS A 95 15.17 3.21 -0.79
C HIS A 95 13.68 3.47 -0.55
N LEU A 96 12.83 2.53 -0.97
CA LEU A 96 11.40 2.63 -0.71
C LEU A 96 11.09 2.77 0.79
N MET A 97 11.72 1.96 1.63
CA MET A 97 11.52 2.04 3.08
C MET A 97 12.02 3.38 3.65
N HIS A 98 13.17 3.85 3.19
CA HIS A 98 13.69 5.17 3.54
C HIS A 98 12.67 6.27 3.19
N ASP A 99 12.15 6.29 1.97
CA ASP A 99 11.16 7.28 1.53
C ASP A 99 9.88 7.25 2.38
N MET A 100 9.45 6.06 2.83
CA MET A 100 8.31 5.91 3.73
C MET A 100 8.55 6.50 5.12
N PHE A 101 9.78 6.42 5.64
CA PHE A 101 10.15 6.96 6.95
C PHE A 101 10.62 8.41 6.91
N HIS A 102 10.94 8.94 5.73
CA HIS A 102 11.40 10.31 5.52
C HIS A 102 10.41 11.12 4.67
N MET A 103 9.12 10.84 4.77
CA MET A 103 8.09 11.63 4.09
C MET A 103 8.17 13.10 4.52
N GLY A 104 8.36 13.98 3.52
CA GLY A 104 8.49 15.42 3.77
C GLY A 104 9.86 15.88 4.28
N ASP A 105 10.81 14.98 4.42
CA ASP A 105 12.20 15.29 4.71
C ASP A 105 13.01 15.39 3.40
N HIS A 106 14.05 16.21 3.41
CA HIS A 106 14.95 16.39 2.26
C HIS A 106 16.16 15.45 2.30
N ASP A 107 16.19 14.54 3.25
CA ASP A 107 17.26 13.57 3.40
C ASP A 107 17.29 12.62 2.20
N ARG A 108 18.45 12.55 1.56
CA ARG A 108 18.66 11.69 0.42
C ARG A 108 19.10 10.31 0.88
N PHE A 109 18.45 9.27 0.37
CA PHE A 109 18.89 7.90 0.57
C PHE A 109 20.30 7.68 -0.01
N ASN A 110 21.26 7.46 0.88
CA ASN A 110 22.65 7.21 0.54
C ASN A 110 23.11 5.88 1.13
N PHE A 111 23.08 4.83 0.34
CA PHE A 111 23.41 3.47 0.75
C PHE A 111 24.18 2.72 -0.33
N ASP A 112 25.27 2.03 0.05
CA ASP A 112 25.95 1.05 -0.76
C ASP A 112 26.29 -0.19 0.08
N TRP A 113 26.10 -1.37 -0.49
CA TRP A 113 26.42 -2.64 0.15
C TRP A 113 27.89 -2.76 0.55
N LYS A 114 28.78 -2.08 -0.15
CA LYS A 114 30.23 -2.08 0.11
C LYS A 114 30.56 -1.39 1.42
N TRP A 115 29.78 -0.40 1.83
CA TRP A 115 30.04 0.36 3.06
C TRP A 115 29.58 -0.38 4.32
N LEU A 116 28.64 -1.31 4.17
CA LEU A 116 28.00 -1.96 5.31
C LEU A 116 29.00 -2.71 6.24
N PRO A 117 29.94 -3.52 5.72
CA PRO A 117 30.92 -4.23 6.55
C PRO A 117 31.89 -3.29 7.29
N GLU A 118 32.24 -2.16 6.70
CA GLU A 118 33.23 -1.23 7.22
C GLU A 118 32.65 -0.17 8.15
N SER A 119 31.35 0.14 7.99
CA SER A 119 30.66 1.19 8.75
C SER A 119 30.32 0.81 10.18
N GLY A 120 30.24 -0.48 10.49
CA GLY A 120 29.71 -0.97 11.77
C GLY A 120 28.21 -0.72 11.95
N LEU A 121 27.53 -0.19 10.94
CA LEU A 121 26.09 0.10 10.92
C LEU A 121 25.30 -1.10 10.43
N SER A 122 24.04 -1.17 10.82
CA SER A 122 23.08 -2.11 10.28
C SER A 122 22.29 -1.48 9.13
N VAL A 123 21.65 -2.30 8.31
CA VAL A 123 20.77 -1.83 7.25
C VAL A 123 19.66 -0.91 7.77
N LYS A 124 19.23 -1.11 9.02
CA LYS A 124 18.18 -0.32 9.66
C LYS A 124 18.60 1.13 9.89
N ASP A 125 19.89 1.36 10.14
CA ASP A 125 20.40 2.71 10.42
C ASP A 125 20.35 3.62 9.18
N PHE A 126 20.34 3.04 7.99
CA PHE A 126 20.18 3.77 6.72
C PHE A 126 18.74 4.09 6.32
N ILE A 127 17.77 3.50 7.00
CA ILE A 127 16.33 3.73 6.73
C ILE A 127 15.60 4.33 7.92
N ALA A 128 16.23 4.40 9.10
CA ALA A 128 15.62 4.94 10.29
C ALA A 128 15.36 6.45 10.14
N PRO A 129 14.22 6.96 10.62
CA PRO A 129 13.96 8.39 10.62
C PRO A 129 14.92 9.11 11.56
N THR A 130 15.25 10.37 11.25
CA THR A 130 16.14 11.21 12.06
C THR A 130 15.61 11.49 13.47
N GLY A 131 14.31 11.43 13.66
CA GLY A 131 13.66 11.55 14.95
C GLY A 131 12.28 10.91 14.94
N PHE A 132 11.92 10.29 16.07
CA PHE A 132 10.62 9.69 16.26
C PHE A 132 10.07 9.97 17.65
N ALA A 133 8.87 10.54 17.75
CA ALA A 133 8.23 10.89 19.02
C ALA A 133 6.72 10.65 18.97
N PHE A 134 6.12 10.45 20.15
CA PHE A 134 4.68 10.37 20.35
C PHE A 134 4.19 11.53 21.22
N PRO A 135 3.95 12.72 20.64
CA PRO A 135 3.52 13.87 21.42
C PRO A 135 2.10 13.68 22.01
N LYS A 136 1.28 12.82 21.42
CA LYS A 136 -0.06 12.44 21.89
C LYS A 136 -0.35 10.99 21.53
N ASN A 137 -1.34 10.38 22.20
CA ASN A 137 -1.71 8.96 22.01
C ASN A 137 -2.11 8.56 20.57
N ARG A 138 -2.56 9.51 19.75
CA ARG A 138 -3.00 9.27 18.37
C ARG A 138 -2.13 9.94 17.32
N ILE A 139 -1.07 10.62 17.73
CA ILE A 139 -0.19 11.39 16.85
C ILE A 139 1.23 10.95 17.11
N PHE A 140 1.92 10.61 16.03
CA PHE A 140 3.36 10.42 16.04
C PHE A 140 4.04 11.54 15.25
N GLN A 141 5.30 11.77 15.53
CA GLN A 141 6.16 12.67 14.78
C GLN A 141 7.33 11.88 14.23
N MET A 142 7.59 12.02 12.95
CA MET A 142 8.80 11.52 12.28
C MET A 142 9.50 12.69 11.61
N GLY A 143 10.74 12.96 12.02
CA GLY A 143 11.43 14.17 11.54
C GLY A 143 10.60 15.42 11.77
N GLY A 144 10.36 16.19 10.72
CA GLY A 144 9.53 17.40 10.74
C GLY A 144 8.02 17.17 10.52
N MET A 145 7.57 15.93 10.29
CA MET A 145 6.20 15.63 9.91
C MET A 145 5.40 15.01 11.05
N TYR A 146 4.13 15.37 11.14
CA TYR A 146 3.16 14.74 12.04
C TYR A 146 2.32 13.73 11.26
N GLY A 147 2.05 12.60 11.89
CA GLY A 147 1.23 11.54 11.33
C GLY A 147 0.30 10.92 12.34
N SER A 148 -0.69 10.23 11.86
CA SER A 148 -1.57 9.37 12.64
C SER A 148 -1.72 8.02 11.95
N MET A 149 -2.02 6.99 12.72
CA MET A 149 -2.26 5.64 12.20
C MET A 149 -3.68 5.22 12.56
N SER A 150 -4.38 4.68 11.58
CA SER A 150 -5.70 4.12 11.74
C SER A 150 -5.73 2.73 11.13
N TYR A 151 -6.56 1.85 11.66
CA TYR A 151 -6.86 0.58 11.03
C TYR A 151 -8.35 0.51 10.71
N LEU A 152 -8.66 -0.10 9.58
CA LEU A 152 -10.03 -0.33 9.16
C LEU A 152 -10.52 -1.63 9.79
N GLN A 153 -11.54 -1.52 10.63
CA GLN A 153 -12.27 -2.66 11.15
C GLN A 153 -13.59 -2.77 10.38
N ILE A 154 -13.74 -3.84 9.62
CA ILE A 154 -14.94 -4.08 8.82
C ILE A 154 -15.85 -4.99 9.63
N THR A 155 -17.03 -4.50 9.98
CA THR A 155 -18.08 -5.25 10.67
C THR A 155 -19.22 -5.65 9.72
N ALA A 156 -19.29 -5.04 8.54
CA ALA A 156 -20.29 -5.36 7.53
C ALA A 156 -19.91 -6.61 6.73
N SER A 157 -20.91 -7.36 6.31
CA SER A 157 -20.75 -8.56 5.46
C SER A 157 -20.32 -8.24 4.04
N ASP A 158 -20.44 -6.99 3.62
CA ASP A 158 -20.09 -6.52 2.28
C ASP A 158 -19.22 -5.27 2.34
N LEU A 159 -18.17 -5.27 1.54
CA LEU A 159 -17.25 -4.14 1.42
C LEU A 159 -17.41 -3.53 0.04
N SER A 160 -17.87 -2.28 -0.02
CA SER A 160 -17.97 -1.54 -1.26
C SER A 160 -16.59 -1.24 -1.84
N ASP A 161 -16.40 -1.48 -3.15
CA ASP A 161 -15.21 -1.04 -3.89
C ASP A 161 -14.99 0.49 -3.82
N GLN A 162 -16.06 1.24 -3.55
CA GLN A 162 -16.04 2.69 -3.39
C GLN A 162 -15.15 3.13 -2.23
N LEU A 163 -15.12 2.37 -1.12
CA LEU A 163 -14.32 2.70 0.06
C LEU A 163 -12.82 2.85 -0.27
N LEU A 164 -12.26 1.92 -1.03
CA LEU A 164 -10.85 2.00 -1.44
C LEU A 164 -10.59 3.18 -2.38
N LYS A 165 -11.57 3.54 -3.20
CA LYS A 165 -11.49 4.70 -4.08
C LYS A 165 -11.48 5.99 -3.26
N ASP A 166 -12.36 6.12 -2.29
CA ASP A 166 -12.48 7.30 -1.43
C ASP A 166 -11.17 7.54 -0.67
N PHE A 167 -10.53 6.48 -0.15
CA PHE A 167 -9.19 6.60 0.45
C PHE A 167 -8.13 7.09 -0.54
N LEU A 168 -8.16 6.59 -1.77
CA LEU A 168 -7.19 6.98 -2.80
C LEU A 168 -7.39 8.41 -3.32
N ASP A 169 -8.55 8.98 -3.13
CA ASP A 169 -8.91 10.32 -3.59
C ASP A 169 -8.75 11.39 -2.49
N MET A 170 -8.31 11.01 -1.28
CA MET A 170 -7.97 11.96 -0.22
C MET A 170 -6.80 12.87 -0.62
N GLU A 171 -6.90 14.14 -0.27
CA GLU A 171 -5.88 15.18 -0.57
C GLU A 171 -4.71 15.20 0.42
N SER A 172 -4.37 14.07 1.00
CA SER A 172 -3.27 13.95 1.96
C SER A 172 -2.29 12.87 1.56
N SER A 173 -1.01 13.03 1.92
CA SER A 173 -0.02 11.98 1.81
C SER A 173 -0.40 10.84 2.74
N GLN A 174 -0.55 9.63 2.20
CA GLN A 174 -0.97 8.47 2.96
C GLN A 174 -0.33 7.18 2.47
N ILE A 175 -0.17 6.25 3.38
CA ILE A 175 0.24 4.87 3.09
C ILE A 175 -0.91 3.96 3.50
N VAL A 176 -1.47 3.24 2.52
CA VAL A 176 -2.50 2.24 2.77
C VAL A 176 -1.88 0.86 2.61
N THR A 177 -1.93 0.07 3.68
CA THR A 177 -1.40 -1.30 3.69
C THR A 177 -2.53 -2.30 3.84
N MET A 178 -2.56 -3.30 2.97
CA MET A 178 -3.48 -4.42 3.05
C MET A 178 -2.68 -5.70 3.28
N HIS A 179 -2.92 -6.37 4.40
CA HIS A 179 -2.34 -7.67 4.71
C HIS A 179 -3.32 -8.78 4.34
N ILE A 180 -2.88 -9.67 3.45
CA ILE A 180 -3.69 -10.79 2.99
C ILE A 180 -2.96 -12.08 3.38
N GLN A 181 -3.64 -12.94 4.12
CA GLN A 181 -3.12 -14.25 4.49
C GLN A 181 -4.08 -15.33 4.01
N SER A 182 -3.55 -16.32 3.31
CA SER A 182 -4.33 -17.52 2.97
C SER A 182 -4.49 -18.40 4.21
N VAL A 183 -5.70 -18.87 4.43
CA VAL A 183 -6.04 -19.75 5.53
C VAL A 183 -6.66 -21.01 4.96
N ASP A 184 -6.35 -22.17 5.54
CA ASP A 184 -7.04 -23.42 5.22
C ASP A 184 -8.55 -23.27 5.40
N GLN A 185 -9.31 -23.73 4.41
CA GLN A 185 -10.78 -23.54 4.38
C GLN A 185 -11.46 -24.12 5.62
N ASN A 186 -11.04 -25.28 6.11
CA ASN A 186 -11.65 -25.89 7.27
C ASN A 186 -11.34 -25.12 8.55
N LYS A 187 -10.13 -24.57 8.67
CA LYS A 187 -9.75 -23.67 9.77
C LYS A 187 -10.54 -22.38 9.72
N ALA A 188 -10.72 -21.79 8.53
CA ALA A 188 -11.50 -20.58 8.34
C ALA A 188 -12.97 -20.79 8.76
N ILE A 189 -13.61 -21.88 8.29
CA ILE A 189 -14.98 -22.23 8.65
C ILE A 189 -15.13 -22.43 10.16
N LYS A 190 -14.20 -23.14 10.82
CA LYS A 190 -14.22 -23.32 12.28
C LYS A 190 -14.08 -22.01 13.01
N SER A 191 -13.17 -21.14 12.59
CA SER A 191 -12.98 -19.81 13.19
C SER A 191 -14.23 -18.94 13.06
N ILE A 192 -14.84 -18.89 11.88
CA ILE A 192 -16.08 -18.14 11.63
C ILE A 192 -17.22 -18.66 12.51
N LYS A 193 -17.42 -19.97 12.57
CA LYS A 193 -18.44 -20.57 13.43
C LYS A 193 -18.22 -20.24 14.90
N HIS A 194 -16.98 -20.27 15.37
CA HIS A 194 -16.64 -19.90 16.74
C HIS A 194 -17.00 -18.43 17.01
N THR A 195 -16.59 -17.53 16.12
CA THR A 195 -16.89 -16.09 16.24
C THR A 195 -18.41 -15.82 16.25
N ILE A 196 -19.18 -16.47 15.38
CA ILE A 196 -20.64 -16.36 15.36
C ILE A 196 -21.22 -16.80 16.71
N THR A 197 -20.78 -17.96 17.23
CA THR A 197 -21.26 -18.48 18.53
C THR A 197 -20.94 -17.52 19.69
N GLU A 198 -19.77 -16.89 19.68
CA GLU A 198 -19.38 -15.90 20.69
C GLU A 198 -20.22 -14.61 20.59
N LEU A 199 -20.48 -14.13 19.38
CA LEU A 199 -21.34 -12.97 19.16
C LEU A 199 -22.77 -13.24 19.63
N ASP A 200 -23.32 -14.42 19.32
CA ASP A 200 -24.64 -14.82 19.78
C ASP A 200 -24.70 -14.89 21.32
N ARG A 201 -23.68 -15.44 21.96
CA ARG A 201 -23.59 -15.45 23.45
C ARG A 201 -23.52 -14.04 24.01
N SER A 202 -22.67 -13.17 23.43
CA SER A 202 -22.55 -11.77 23.87
C SER A 202 -23.88 -11.02 23.73
N LYS A 203 -24.58 -11.24 22.60
CA LYS A 203 -25.91 -10.65 22.36
C LYS A 203 -26.92 -11.09 23.42
N ILE A 204 -26.96 -12.39 23.75
CA ILE A 204 -27.85 -12.94 24.79
C ILE A 204 -27.49 -12.36 26.17
N GLU A 205 -26.21 -12.21 26.50
CA GLU A 205 -25.79 -11.61 27.77
C GLU A 205 -26.13 -10.14 27.85
N GLU A 206 -25.99 -9.37 26.78
CA GLU A 206 -26.41 -7.97 26.74
C GLU A 206 -27.90 -7.81 26.87
N GLN A 207 -28.70 -8.65 26.20
CA GLN A 207 -30.15 -8.67 26.37
C GLN A 207 -30.55 -8.99 27.83
N LYS A 208 -29.92 -10.00 28.45
CA LYS A 208 -30.16 -10.32 29.86
C LYS A 208 -29.79 -9.16 30.81
N LYS A 209 -28.73 -8.45 30.53
CA LYS A 209 -28.34 -7.25 31.29
C LYS A 209 -29.34 -6.11 31.09
N ALA A 210 -29.78 -5.87 29.83
CA ALA A 210 -30.77 -4.84 29.52
C ALA A 210 -32.11 -5.11 30.24
N VAL A 211 -32.60 -6.35 30.19
CA VAL A 211 -33.81 -6.75 30.91
C VAL A 211 -33.67 -6.58 32.44
N ARG A 212 -32.49 -6.90 32.99
CA ARG A 212 -32.23 -6.70 34.43
C ARG A 212 -32.14 -5.23 34.84
N SER A 213 -31.71 -4.36 33.91
CA SER A 213 -31.65 -2.91 34.15
C SER A 213 -32.92 -2.15 33.81
N GLY A 214 -34.02 -2.85 33.42
CA GLY A 214 -35.30 -2.25 33.10
C GLY A 214 -35.38 -1.49 31.77
N TYR A 215 -34.44 -1.69 30.90
CA TYR A 215 -34.47 -1.16 29.54
C TYR A 215 -34.97 -2.26 28.58
N ASP A 216 -36.16 -2.03 28.03
CA ASP A 216 -36.69 -2.82 26.93
C ASP A 216 -35.97 -2.35 25.62
N MET A 217 -35.12 -3.18 25.07
CA MET A 217 -34.54 -2.92 23.74
C MET A 217 -35.43 -3.62 22.72
N ASP A 218 -36.37 -2.89 22.17
CA ASP A 218 -37.02 -3.25 20.91
C ASP A 218 -35.97 -3.17 19.80
N ILE A 219 -35.59 -4.32 19.25
CA ILE A 219 -34.74 -4.45 18.06
C ILE A 219 -35.58 -5.09 16.96
#